data_62a723db83fe69fc8049048d8c130a07
#
_entry.id   62a723db83fe69fc8049048d8c130a07
#
_cell.length_a   1.000
_cell.length_b   1.000
_cell.length_c   1.000
_cell.angle_alpha   90.00
_cell.angle_beta   90.00
_cell.angle_gamma   90.00
#
_symmetry.space_group_name_H-M   'P 1'
#
loop_
_entity.id
_entity.type
_entity.pdbx_description
1 polymer ?
#
loop_
_entity_poly.entity_id
_entity_poly.type
_entity_poly.pdbx_seq_one_letter_code
_entity_poly.pdbx_strand_id
1 'polypeptide(L)'
;VYTNARDLGRFGLLYLNGGMWDGQRLISKKWIEFSSTAAPATVGRGGQYGGQFWLVPEGRDDVPKDAYSTNGNRGQYTVIVPSHDLVIVRRGLDYGRQGFSNWDLAREVIKAIN
;
A
#
# COMPACT_ATOMS: atom_id res chain seq x y z
N VAL A 1 6.25 -1.68 -15.51
CA VAL A 1 6.22 -0.22 -15.39
C VAL A 1 7.60 0.29 -15.03
N TYR A 2 8.12 1.22 -15.82
CA TYR A 2 9.39 1.87 -15.52
C TYR A 2 9.10 3.21 -14.84
N THR A 3 9.60 3.36 -13.64
CA THR A 3 9.38 4.57 -12.84
C THR A 3 10.49 4.71 -11.80
N ASN A 4 10.48 5.80 -11.04
CA ASN A 4 11.42 6.05 -9.96
C ASN A 4 10.69 6.14 -8.62
N ALA A 5 11.45 6.16 -7.53
CA ALA A 5 10.88 6.19 -6.19
C ALA A 5 10.02 7.43 -5.94
N ARG A 6 10.44 8.56 -6.45
CA ARG A 6 9.73 9.83 -6.26
C ARG A 6 8.35 9.82 -6.94
N ASP A 7 8.27 9.26 -8.15
CA ASP A 7 7.01 9.13 -8.87
C ASP A 7 6.09 8.08 -8.24
N LEU A 8 6.64 7.00 -7.71
CA LEU A 8 5.87 6.04 -6.91
C LEU A 8 5.32 6.69 -5.65
N GLY A 9 6.08 7.58 -5.02
CA GLY A 9 5.61 8.37 -3.89
C GLY A 9 4.46 9.28 -4.28
N ARG A 10 4.54 9.94 -5.43
CA ARG A 10 3.44 10.78 -5.95
C ARG A 10 2.20 9.95 -6.23
N PHE A 11 2.36 8.76 -6.80
CA PHE A 11 1.25 7.83 -7.02
C PHE A 11 0.57 7.48 -5.68
N GLY A 12 1.37 7.15 -4.66
CA GLY A 12 0.85 6.89 -3.32
C GLY A 12 0.13 8.10 -2.73
N LEU A 13 0.68 9.29 -2.90
CA LEU A 13 0.06 10.52 -2.41
C LEU A 13 -1.29 10.79 -3.08
N LEU A 14 -1.43 10.46 -4.36
CA LEU A 14 -2.72 10.59 -5.05
C LEU A 14 -3.80 9.78 -4.34
N TYR A 15 -3.50 8.54 -4.00
CA TYR A 15 -4.43 7.67 -3.27
C TYR A 15 -4.63 8.14 -1.82
N LEU A 16 -3.54 8.54 -1.15
CA LEU A 16 -3.61 9.06 0.22
C LEU A 16 -4.52 10.30 0.31
N ASN A 17 -4.47 11.14 -0.72
CA ASN A 17 -5.28 12.37 -0.80
C ASN A 17 -6.68 12.11 -1.38
N GLY A 18 -7.14 10.88 -1.38
CA GLY A 18 -8.49 10.53 -1.79
C GLY A 18 -8.76 10.70 -3.27
N GLY A 19 -7.73 10.63 -4.12
CA GLY A 19 -7.85 10.77 -5.57
C GLY A 19 -7.74 12.20 -6.08
N MET A 20 -7.40 13.15 -5.20
CA MET A 20 -7.21 14.56 -5.55
C MET A 20 -5.75 14.85 -5.82
N TRP A 21 -5.49 15.61 -6.85
CA TRP A 21 -4.15 16.08 -7.20
C TRP A 21 -4.24 17.50 -7.71
N ASP A 22 -3.49 18.40 -7.08
CA ASP A 22 -3.43 19.82 -7.46
C ASP A 22 -4.82 20.44 -7.62
N GLY A 23 -5.72 20.16 -6.67
CA GLY A 23 -7.10 20.68 -6.67
C GLY A 23 -8.04 19.99 -7.65
N GLN A 24 -7.60 18.98 -8.39
CA GLN A 24 -8.40 18.25 -9.35
C GLN A 24 -8.60 16.80 -8.92
N ARG A 25 -9.81 16.28 -9.14
CA ARG A 25 -10.10 14.88 -8.89
C ARG A 25 -9.69 14.05 -10.10
N LEU A 26 -8.68 13.19 -9.90
CA LEU A 26 -8.20 12.27 -10.93
C LEU A 26 -8.76 10.86 -10.78
N ILE A 27 -9.07 10.45 -9.55
CA ILE A 27 -9.60 9.12 -9.24
C ILE A 27 -10.80 9.31 -8.30
N SER A 28 -11.90 8.58 -8.56
CA SER A 28 -13.09 8.68 -7.73
C SER A 28 -12.87 8.08 -6.33
N LYS A 29 -13.57 8.61 -5.33
CA LYS A 29 -13.57 8.03 -4.00
C LYS A 29 -14.05 6.58 -4.00
N LYS A 30 -15.06 6.29 -4.83
CA LYS A 30 -15.61 4.93 -4.97
C LYS A 30 -14.56 3.95 -5.47
N TRP A 31 -13.71 4.36 -6.40
CA TRP A 31 -12.65 3.52 -6.90
C TRP A 31 -11.61 3.22 -5.82
N ILE A 32 -11.22 4.24 -5.05
CA ILE A 32 -10.27 4.06 -3.95
C ILE A 32 -10.84 3.13 -2.89
N GLU A 33 -12.11 3.32 -2.51
CA GLU A 33 -12.79 2.45 -1.56
C GLU A 33 -12.85 1.01 -2.06
N PHE A 34 -13.22 0.80 -3.31
CA PHE A 34 -13.23 -0.51 -3.95
C PHE A 34 -11.83 -1.15 -3.94
N SER A 35 -10.82 -0.37 -4.30
CA SER A 35 -9.43 -0.86 -4.42
C SER A 35 -8.84 -1.26 -3.06
N SER A 36 -9.23 -0.57 -2.00
CA SER A 36 -8.70 -0.78 -0.64
C SER A 36 -9.59 -1.66 0.24
N THR A 37 -10.61 -2.29 -0.35
CA THR A 37 -11.51 -3.22 0.35
C THR A 37 -11.22 -4.64 -0.13
N ALA A 38 -11.21 -5.60 0.79
CA ALA A 38 -10.92 -7.00 0.46
C ALA A 38 -11.92 -7.53 -0.56
N ALA A 39 -11.40 -8.13 -1.63
CA ALA A 39 -12.22 -8.81 -2.61
C ALA A 39 -12.96 -9.97 -1.94
N PRO A 40 -14.29 -10.15 -2.22
CA PRO A 40 -15.08 -11.17 -1.52
C PRO A 40 -14.47 -12.57 -1.53
N ALA A 41 -13.78 -12.93 -2.62
CA ALA A 41 -13.14 -14.23 -2.76
C ALA A 41 -11.97 -14.44 -1.79
N THR A 42 -11.42 -13.38 -1.19
CA THR A 42 -10.28 -13.47 -0.28
C THR A 42 -10.69 -13.39 1.19
N VAL A 43 -11.91 -12.97 1.48
CA VAL A 43 -12.42 -12.87 2.85
C VAL A 43 -12.51 -14.27 3.47
N GLY A 44 -11.94 -14.43 4.65
CA GLY A 44 -11.87 -15.74 5.32
C GLY A 44 -10.75 -16.63 4.78
N ARG A 45 -9.98 -16.16 3.79
CA ARG A 45 -8.86 -16.87 3.19
C ARG A 45 -7.57 -16.05 3.25
N GLY A 46 -7.46 -15.18 4.25
CA GLY A 46 -6.35 -14.25 4.40
C GLY A 46 -6.71 -12.80 4.13
N GLY A 47 -7.80 -12.52 3.37
CA GLY A 47 -8.33 -11.17 3.15
C GLY A 47 -7.35 -10.15 2.62
N GLN A 48 -6.32 -10.57 1.87
CA GLN A 48 -5.13 -9.76 1.64
C GLN A 48 -5.10 -9.08 0.27
N TYR A 49 -6.16 -9.16 -0.52
CA TYR A 49 -6.19 -8.53 -1.84
C TYR A 49 -7.49 -7.79 -2.09
N GLY A 50 -7.37 -6.56 -2.58
CA GLY A 50 -8.49 -5.71 -2.99
C GLY A 50 -8.53 -5.55 -4.51
N GLY A 51 -8.87 -4.35 -4.98
CA GLY A 51 -8.86 -4.01 -6.40
C GLY A 51 -7.47 -3.59 -6.85
N GLN A 52 -6.62 -4.54 -7.20
CA GLN A 52 -5.24 -4.36 -7.67
C GLN A 52 -4.24 -3.96 -6.57
N PHE A 53 -4.67 -3.88 -5.33
CA PHE A 53 -3.80 -3.60 -4.20
C PHE A 53 -3.76 -4.78 -3.24
N TRP A 54 -2.61 -4.97 -2.61
CA TRP A 54 -2.46 -5.91 -1.51
C TRP A 54 -2.86 -5.23 -0.21
N LEU A 55 -3.61 -5.94 0.61
CA LEU A 55 -4.13 -5.43 1.88
C LEU A 55 -3.41 -6.11 3.03
N VAL A 56 -3.52 -5.52 4.23
CA VAL A 56 -2.97 -6.15 5.43
C VAL A 56 -3.67 -7.49 5.65
N PRO A 57 -2.91 -8.59 5.78
CA PRO A 57 -3.51 -9.91 5.96
C PRO A 57 -4.38 -9.99 7.21
N GLU A 58 -5.43 -10.82 7.14
CA GLU A 58 -6.25 -11.15 8.31
C GLU A 58 -5.35 -11.72 9.42
N GLY A 59 -5.59 -11.30 10.67
CA GLY A 59 -4.81 -11.74 11.81
C GLY A 59 -3.53 -11.00 12.07
N ARG A 60 -3.10 -10.11 11.17
CA ARG A 60 -1.95 -9.27 11.40
C ARG A 60 -2.38 -7.96 12.09
N ASP A 61 -2.06 -7.81 13.37
CA ASP A 61 -2.59 -6.73 14.22
C ASP A 61 -1.57 -5.63 14.53
N ASP A 62 -0.33 -5.74 14.06
CA ASP A 62 0.75 -4.79 14.32
C ASP A 62 0.92 -3.72 13.24
N VAL A 63 0.01 -3.68 12.26
CA VAL A 63 -0.05 -2.69 11.19
C VAL A 63 -1.49 -2.19 11.08
N PRO A 64 -1.72 -0.88 10.85
CA PRO A 64 -3.08 -0.37 10.67
C PRO A 64 -3.83 -1.12 9.57
N LYS A 65 -5.07 -1.48 9.84
CA LYS A 65 -5.89 -2.29 8.93
C LYS A 65 -6.26 -1.58 7.64
N ASP A 66 -6.19 -0.25 7.64
CA ASP A 66 -6.48 0.56 6.45
C ASP A 66 -5.29 0.70 5.50
N ALA A 67 -4.13 0.14 5.85
CA ALA A 67 -2.96 0.16 4.98
C ALA A 67 -3.17 -0.74 3.76
N TYR A 68 -2.66 -0.30 2.62
CA TYR A 68 -2.65 -1.09 1.39
C TYR A 68 -1.40 -0.80 0.58
N SER A 69 -1.04 -1.71 -0.32
CA SER A 69 0.27 -1.69 -0.95
C SER A 69 0.23 -2.17 -2.39
N THR A 70 1.04 -1.53 -3.23
CA THR A 70 1.46 -2.14 -4.49
C THR A 70 2.66 -3.03 -4.24
N ASN A 71 2.73 -4.17 -4.91
CA ASN A 71 3.85 -5.08 -4.79
C ASN A 71 4.40 -5.37 -6.19
N GLY A 72 5.69 -5.18 -6.36
CA GLY A 72 6.37 -5.41 -7.62
C GLY A 72 7.49 -6.43 -7.51
N ASN A 73 7.91 -6.93 -8.67
CA ASN A 73 8.98 -7.91 -8.76
C ASN A 73 10.27 -7.38 -8.11
N ARG A 74 10.99 -8.23 -7.41
CA ARG A 74 12.25 -7.93 -6.72
C ARG A 74 12.13 -6.92 -5.58
N GLY A 75 10.97 -6.87 -4.92
CA GLY A 75 10.85 -6.06 -3.71
C GLY A 75 10.54 -4.59 -3.94
N GLN A 76 9.75 -4.28 -4.94
CA GLN A 76 9.24 -2.94 -5.18
C GLN A 76 7.93 -2.77 -4.44
N TYR A 77 7.85 -1.80 -3.52
CA TYR A 77 6.63 -1.59 -2.74
C TYR A 77 6.30 -0.11 -2.63
N THR A 78 5.02 0.21 -2.71
CA THR A 78 4.47 1.50 -2.29
C THR A 78 3.37 1.20 -1.28
N VAL A 79 3.61 1.53 -0.02
CA VAL A 79 2.65 1.28 1.06
C VAL A 79 1.97 2.60 1.41
N ILE A 80 0.65 2.58 1.44
CA ILE A 80 -0.18 3.73 1.75
C ILE A 80 -0.88 3.45 3.07
N VAL A 81 -0.72 4.34 4.05
CA VAL A 81 -1.31 4.19 5.39
C VAL A 81 -2.16 5.43 5.69
N PRO A 82 -3.44 5.44 5.28
CA PRO A 82 -4.29 6.63 5.44
C PRO A 82 -4.41 7.13 6.87
N SER A 83 -4.55 6.24 7.85
CA SER A 83 -4.70 6.62 9.25
C SER A 83 -3.46 7.31 9.84
N HIS A 84 -2.32 7.22 9.18
CA HIS A 84 -1.07 7.84 9.61
C HIS A 84 -0.57 8.90 8.63
N ASP A 85 -1.37 9.24 7.62
CA ASP A 85 -1.01 10.23 6.59
C ASP A 85 0.36 9.93 5.99
N LEU A 86 0.60 8.67 5.63
CA LEU A 86 1.92 8.13 5.34
C LEU A 86 1.94 7.36 4.03
N VAL A 87 2.97 7.61 3.23
CA VAL A 87 3.34 6.79 2.06
C VAL A 87 4.77 6.34 2.23
N ILE A 88 5.03 5.06 2.05
CA ILE A 88 6.36 4.47 2.13
C ILE A 88 6.68 3.86 0.77
N VAL A 89 7.81 4.23 0.18
CA VAL A 89 8.29 3.63 -1.07
C VAL A 89 9.56 2.86 -0.79
N ARG A 90 9.58 1.61 -1.19
CA ARG A 90 10.79 0.79 -1.16
C ARG A 90 11.14 0.34 -2.58
N ARG A 91 12.32 0.66 -3.03
CA ARG A 91 12.90 0.13 -4.26
C ARG A 91 13.89 -0.97 -3.88
N GLY A 92 13.76 -2.13 -4.49
CA GLY A 92 14.58 -3.29 -4.15
C GLY A 92 15.25 -3.92 -5.35
N LEU A 93 16.29 -4.72 -5.08
CA LEU A 93 16.96 -5.58 -6.04
C LEU A 93 17.03 -7.00 -5.49
N ASP A 94 15.94 -7.44 -4.85
CA ASP A 94 15.90 -8.75 -4.22
C ASP A 94 15.90 -9.86 -5.27
N TYR A 95 16.66 -10.91 -5.02
CA TYR A 95 16.71 -12.09 -5.88
C TYR A 95 16.21 -13.28 -5.08
N GLY A 96 15.31 -14.04 -5.68
CA GLY A 96 14.72 -15.20 -5.03
C GLY A 96 13.89 -14.82 -3.80
N ARG A 97 13.84 -15.70 -2.81
CA ARG A 97 13.08 -15.48 -1.57
C ARG A 97 13.96 -14.80 -0.54
N GLN A 98 13.87 -13.50 -0.42
CA GLN A 98 14.69 -12.71 0.49
C GLN A 98 14.06 -12.51 1.88
N GLY A 99 12.82 -12.96 2.08
CA GLY A 99 12.14 -12.83 3.37
C GLY A 99 11.77 -11.41 3.76
N PHE A 100 11.86 -10.46 2.84
CA PHE A 100 11.47 -9.08 3.12
C PHE A 100 9.96 -8.95 3.23
N SER A 101 9.49 -8.22 4.26
CA SER A 101 8.08 -7.92 4.44
C SER A 101 7.85 -6.41 4.43
N ASN A 102 7.03 -5.95 3.47
CA ASN A 102 6.61 -4.55 3.42
C ASN A 102 5.77 -4.14 4.64
N TRP A 103 5.05 -5.09 5.23
CA TRP A 103 4.28 -4.82 6.44
C TRP A 103 5.17 -4.65 7.67
N ASP A 104 6.26 -5.41 7.77
CA ASP A 104 7.26 -5.19 8.81
C ASP A 104 7.93 -3.83 8.67
N LEU A 105 8.26 -3.44 7.44
CA LEU A 105 8.78 -2.10 7.15
C LEU A 105 7.78 -1.02 7.60
N ALA A 106 6.51 -1.17 7.22
CA ALA A 106 5.48 -0.21 7.61
C ALA A 106 5.36 -0.09 9.13
N ARG A 107 5.36 -1.21 9.85
CA ARG A 107 5.36 -1.23 11.31
C ARG A 107 6.52 -0.42 11.89
N GLU A 108 7.73 -0.66 11.40
CA GLU A 108 8.92 0.01 11.92
C GLU A 108 8.95 1.50 11.60
N VAL A 109 8.52 1.89 10.39
CA VAL A 109 8.41 3.31 10.03
C VAL A 109 7.40 4.03 10.94
N ILE A 110 6.24 3.42 11.16
CA ILE A 110 5.21 3.99 12.02
C ILE A 110 5.74 4.18 13.45
N LYS A 111 6.45 3.20 13.97
CA LYS A 111 7.11 3.33 15.29
C LYS A 111 8.10 4.49 15.33
N ALA A 112 8.84 4.70 14.26
CA ALA A 112 9.88 5.72 14.21
C ALA A 112 9.33 7.14 14.16
N ILE A 113 8.13 7.34 13.62
CA ILE A 113 7.51 8.67 13.47
C ILE A 113 6.54 9.01 14.60
N ASN A 114 6.22 8.08 15.45
CA ASN A 114 5.31 8.30 16.59
C ASN A 114 6.03 8.81 17.84
#